data_eaabecb52a0fab6824eba570a79831fd
#
_entry.id   eaabecb52a0fab6824eba570a79831fd
#
_cell.length_a   1.000
_cell.length_b   1.000
_cell.length_c   1.000
_cell.angle_alpha   90.00
_cell.angle_beta   90.00
_cell.angle_gamma   90.00
#
_symmetry.space_group_name_H-M   'P 1'
#
loop_
_entity.id
_entity.type
_entity.pdbx_description
1 polymer ?
#
loop_
_entity_poly.entity_id
_entity_poly.type
_entity_poly.pdbx_seq_one_letter_code
_entity_poly.pdbx_strand_id
1 'polypeptide(L)'
;MQPSSDTSNEPERSPLRRYGPIAAILVVIALVAGASVVMSGDDEGDDDLAEDTPVDQGYPEGVVTWSMAQDDESLDAEFPDTCDPETGKVAIPFFFAPECTATVEPDPDFTGPGVTADTIKIVLWLPNESDIIFTFIKQALGFDDTVEEVKETQLGLVEIFQEYYNTYGREVEVEFVQASGNMNDSVAARADAVKAAAMEPAAVLGGPLLASVWTQELHNQGIMCVACPGIEDPAPTSFGLVPSETQLNIHALNYVTAKLQDKKVEFAGGDLNGKDRVFGQLVLAQSENSEENARELRDDLEAEGVEVVKDFTFALNLGGAAEFATSTVTDMKEAGVTTVLVRGDPITLGDITREATKQDWFPEWVMITPQLLDTNAGAQLVDKEQWEHAFGISYLPPSSEPELNPAYKLYEWYHGEPPPAEGSLLLTYPQIALFFTGLHLAGPEPTPETTRQAAFAFPPTPRARTQPSLNYGTELWDGDVDYQGIDDLVELWYDPEATITDEFGNEVTGAYQYVDGAKRFYADEWTDELKVFDPDGAIPKLTEAPPEEEVPDYPSPAGG
;
A
#
# COMPACT_ATOMS: atom_id res chain seq x y z
N MET A 1 42.17 -54.69 -18.50
CA MET A 1 40.87 -54.04 -18.75
C MET A 1 40.48 -53.32 -17.47
N GLN A 2 40.73 -52.03 -17.41
CA GLN A 2 40.30 -51.16 -16.32
C GLN A 2 39.00 -50.49 -16.73
N PRO A 3 38.02 -50.29 -15.84
CA PRO A 3 36.87 -49.45 -16.11
C PRO A 3 37.19 -47.98 -15.85
N SER A 4 36.90 -47.15 -16.81
CA SER A 4 36.98 -45.71 -16.77
C SER A 4 35.87 -45.14 -15.89
N SER A 5 36.26 -44.40 -14.86
CA SER A 5 35.35 -43.55 -14.08
C SER A 5 35.13 -42.21 -14.82
N ASP A 6 33.95 -42.03 -15.34
CA ASP A 6 33.52 -40.75 -15.88
C ASP A 6 32.87 -39.97 -14.73
N THR A 7 33.60 -38.98 -14.21
CA THR A 7 33.06 -38.01 -13.26
C THR A 7 32.68 -36.77 -14.06
N SER A 8 31.39 -36.59 -14.30
CA SER A 8 30.81 -35.35 -14.80
C SER A 8 30.97 -34.24 -13.74
N ASN A 9 31.93 -33.35 -13.98
CA ASN A 9 32.05 -32.09 -13.25
C ASN A 9 30.85 -31.18 -13.65
N GLU A 10 29.85 -31.09 -12.81
CA GLU A 10 28.98 -29.93 -12.80
C GLU A 10 29.79 -28.72 -12.26
N PRO A 11 29.73 -27.57 -12.94
CA PRO A 11 30.45 -26.39 -12.44
C PRO A 11 29.71 -25.86 -11.19
N GLU A 12 30.39 -25.90 -10.05
CA GLU A 12 29.98 -25.18 -8.85
C GLU A 12 29.68 -23.73 -9.20
N ARG A 13 28.40 -23.35 -9.14
CA ARG A 13 27.97 -21.97 -9.33
C ARG A 13 28.52 -21.15 -8.15
N SER A 14 29.46 -20.24 -8.44
CA SER A 14 30.12 -19.42 -7.43
C SER A 14 29.05 -18.61 -6.64
N PRO A 15 29.21 -18.48 -5.31
CA PRO A 15 28.30 -17.71 -4.46
C PRO A 15 28.14 -16.24 -4.92
N LEU A 16 29.14 -15.68 -5.58
CA LEU A 16 29.09 -14.34 -6.19
C LEU A 16 27.98 -14.19 -7.28
N ARG A 17 27.58 -15.26 -7.95
CA ARG A 17 26.49 -15.19 -8.94
C ARG A 17 25.11 -15.28 -8.30
N ARG A 18 25.01 -15.89 -7.12
CA ARG A 18 23.76 -16.06 -6.36
C ARG A 18 23.45 -14.84 -5.49
N TYR A 19 24.47 -14.15 -4.98
CA TYR A 19 24.34 -13.01 -4.07
C TYR A 19 24.92 -11.70 -4.64
N GLY A 20 25.47 -11.72 -5.85
CA GLY A 20 26.04 -10.56 -6.53
C GLY A 20 25.05 -9.40 -6.73
N PRO A 21 23.80 -9.64 -7.13
CA PRO A 21 22.77 -8.60 -7.20
C PRO A 21 22.44 -8.01 -5.83
N ILE A 22 22.29 -8.85 -4.80
CA ILE A 22 22.00 -8.42 -3.42
C ILE A 22 23.18 -7.61 -2.84
N ALA A 23 24.43 -8.05 -3.08
CA ALA A 23 25.62 -7.31 -2.65
C ALA A 23 25.80 -5.97 -3.40
N ALA A 24 25.41 -5.88 -4.66
CA ALA A 24 25.41 -4.63 -5.42
C ALA A 24 24.32 -3.66 -4.92
N ILE A 25 23.14 -4.17 -4.55
CA ILE A 25 22.07 -3.41 -3.92
C ILE A 25 22.52 -2.85 -2.56
N LEU A 26 23.19 -3.65 -1.75
CA LEU A 26 23.72 -3.23 -0.45
C LEU A 26 24.76 -2.10 -0.55
N VAL A 27 25.61 -2.12 -1.57
CA VAL A 27 26.63 -1.07 -1.80
C VAL A 27 26.01 0.26 -2.25
N VAL A 28 24.91 0.23 -3.00
CA VAL A 28 24.29 1.46 -3.53
C VAL A 28 23.34 2.10 -2.53
N ILE A 29 22.64 1.30 -1.73
CA ILE A 29 21.87 1.84 -0.60
C ILE A 29 22.82 2.54 0.39
N ALA A 30 24.05 2.03 0.60
CA ALA A 30 25.07 2.69 1.42
C ALA A 30 25.54 4.05 0.87
N LEU A 31 25.55 4.22 -0.46
CA LEU A 31 25.92 5.49 -1.10
C LEU A 31 24.82 6.54 -1.07
N VAL A 32 23.54 6.10 -1.02
CA VAL A 32 22.37 6.98 -0.97
C VAL A 32 22.12 7.51 0.43
N ALA A 33 22.31 6.69 1.49
CA ALA A 33 22.15 7.13 2.88
C ALA A 33 23.18 8.19 3.33
N GLY A 34 24.33 8.29 2.64
CA GLY A 34 25.37 9.29 2.94
C GLY A 34 25.09 10.71 2.44
N ALA A 35 24.08 10.92 1.61
CA ALA A 35 23.82 12.21 0.96
C ALA A 35 22.66 13.01 1.61
N SER A 36 21.93 12.46 2.56
CA SER A 36 20.70 13.05 3.11
C SER A 36 20.90 13.97 4.33
N VAL A 37 22.12 14.16 4.78
CA VAL A 37 22.41 15.09 5.91
C VAL A 37 22.97 16.38 5.36
N VAL A 38 22.14 17.32 5.03
CA VAL A 38 22.26 18.78 5.17
C VAL A 38 21.11 19.46 4.40
N MET A 39 20.11 19.91 5.11
CA MET A 39 19.40 21.18 4.97
C MET A 39 18.00 21.12 5.61
N SER A 40 17.99 21.11 6.94
CA SER A 40 16.87 21.66 7.67
C SER A 40 17.06 23.19 7.71
N GLY A 41 16.31 23.89 6.91
CA GLY A 41 16.15 25.33 7.04
C GLY A 41 14.82 25.59 7.72
N ASP A 42 14.88 26.18 8.91
CA ASP A 42 13.72 26.72 9.61
C ASP A 42 13.02 27.76 8.72
N ASP A 43 11.83 27.42 8.25
CA ASP A 43 10.83 28.39 7.82
C ASP A 43 9.66 28.29 8.81
N GLU A 44 9.62 29.21 9.78
CA GLU A 44 8.42 29.50 10.56
C GLU A 44 7.36 30.07 9.59
N GLY A 45 6.53 29.22 9.02
CA GLY A 45 5.30 29.59 8.35
C GLY A 45 4.18 29.66 9.39
N ASP A 46 3.50 30.82 9.47
CA ASP A 46 2.28 31.00 10.26
C ASP A 46 1.27 29.90 9.90
N ASP A 47 1.01 29.01 10.84
CA ASP A 47 -0.12 28.06 10.83
C ASP A 47 -1.45 28.84 10.96
N ASP A 48 -2.02 29.28 9.85
CA ASP A 48 -3.46 29.44 9.76
C ASP A 48 -4.05 28.02 9.57
N LEU A 49 -4.29 27.36 10.71
CA LEU A 49 -5.06 26.12 10.77
C LEU A 49 -6.39 26.38 10.06
N ALA A 50 -6.64 25.64 8.98
CA ALA A 50 -7.94 25.62 8.34
C ALA A 50 -8.98 25.31 9.41
N GLU A 51 -9.93 26.26 9.65
CA GLU A 51 -11.06 26.01 10.52
C GLU A 51 -11.73 24.71 10.09
N ASP A 52 -12.02 23.80 11.03
CA ASP A 52 -12.81 22.60 10.87
C ASP A 52 -14.13 22.94 10.13
N THR A 53 -14.09 22.88 8.82
CA THR A 53 -15.30 22.95 8.02
C THR A 53 -16.00 21.63 8.24
N PRO A 54 -17.27 21.60 8.69
CA PRO A 54 -18.00 20.33 8.81
C PRO A 54 -17.91 19.58 7.49
N VAL A 55 -17.42 18.35 7.53
CA VAL A 55 -17.35 17.50 6.33
C VAL A 55 -18.79 17.20 5.94
N ASP A 56 -19.27 17.80 4.84
CA ASP A 56 -20.55 17.44 4.24
C ASP A 56 -20.40 16.05 3.62
N GLN A 57 -21.03 15.05 4.22
CA GLN A 57 -20.97 13.64 3.79
C GLN A 57 -21.92 13.36 2.61
N GLY A 58 -22.58 14.36 2.06
CA GLY A 58 -23.42 14.22 0.88
C GLY A 58 -22.64 14.32 -0.43
N TYR A 59 -23.19 13.78 -1.50
CA TYR A 59 -22.63 14.00 -2.84
C TYR A 59 -22.68 15.48 -3.25
N PRO A 60 -21.76 15.94 -4.12
CA PRO A 60 -21.77 17.31 -4.64
C PRO A 60 -23.09 17.71 -5.31
N GLU A 61 -23.37 19.02 -5.35
CA GLU A 61 -24.56 19.54 -6.01
C GLU A 61 -24.60 19.14 -7.50
N GLY A 62 -25.75 18.67 -7.96
CA GLY A 62 -25.95 18.21 -9.34
C GLY A 62 -25.63 16.73 -9.57
N VAL A 63 -25.12 16.02 -8.57
CA VAL A 63 -24.98 14.55 -8.64
C VAL A 63 -26.29 13.89 -8.24
N VAL A 64 -26.81 13.04 -9.10
CA VAL A 64 -27.97 12.17 -8.81
C VAL A 64 -27.53 10.74 -9.05
N THR A 65 -27.39 9.94 -7.98
CA THR A 65 -27.07 8.52 -8.07
C THR A 65 -28.32 7.69 -8.35
N TRP A 66 -28.13 6.44 -8.74
CA TRP A 66 -29.24 5.51 -8.98
C TRP A 66 -30.13 5.34 -7.75
N SER A 67 -29.57 5.15 -6.57
CA SER A 67 -30.34 5.01 -5.33
C SER A 67 -31.13 6.27 -5.01
N MET A 68 -30.57 7.46 -5.17
CA MET A 68 -31.28 8.73 -4.97
C MET A 68 -32.49 8.85 -5.89
N ALA A 69 -32.34 8.45 -7.16
CA ALA A 69 -33.47 8.49 -8.11
C ALA A 69 -34.54 7.42 -7.82
N GLN A 70 -34.19 6.30 -7.17
CA GLN A 70 -35.18 5.33 -6.71
C GLN A 70 -35.91 5.78 -5.46
N ASP A 71 -35.27 6.54 -4.59
CA ASP A 71 -35.88 7.04 -3.34
C ASP A 71 -36.76 8.27 -3.58
N ASP A 72 -36.51 9.06 -4.63
CA ASP A 72 -37.29 10.26 -4.99
C ASP A 72 -37.62 10.27 -6.48
N GLU A 73 -38.83 9.78 -6.81
CA GLU A 73 -39.36 9.78 -8.19
C GLU A 73 -39.52 11.20 -8.80
N SER A 74 -39.37 12.28 -8.02
CA SER A 74 -39.41 13.64 -8.55
C SER A 74 -38.07 14.04 -9.21
N LEU A 75 -36.99 13.30 -8.97
CA LEU A 75 -35.74 13.40 -9.69
C LEU A 75 -35.93 12.71 -11.05
N ASP A 76 -36.26 13.49 -12.07
CA ASP A 76 -36.45 13.00 -13.46
C ASP A 76 -35.06 12.72 -14.08
N ALA A 77 -34.43 11.62 -13.64
CA ALA A 77 -33.04 11.28 -13.94
C ALA A 77 -32.93 10.26 -15.09
N GLU A 78 -32.13 10.57 -16.09
CA GLU A 78 -31.76 9.64 -17.17
C GLU A 78 -30.34 9.11 -16.91
N PHE A 79 -30.18 7.79 -17.03
CA PHE A 79 -28.88 7.12 -16.83
C PHE A 79 -28.29 6.67 -18.18
N PRO A 80 -26.94 6.60 -18.30
CA PRO A 80 -26.30 6.17 -19.54
C PRO A 80 -26.55 4.68 -19.83
N ASP A 81 -26.38 4.26 -21.09
CA ASP A 81 -26.50 2.86 -21.50
C ASP A 81 -25.47 1.93 -20.82
N THR A 82 -24.41 2.50 -20.27
CA THR A 82 -23.39 1.80 -19.47
C THR A 82 -23.84 1.53 -18.02
N CYS A 83 -25.06 1.91 -17.66
CA CYS A 83 -25.65 1.59 -16.37
C CYS A 83 -26.43 0.27 -16.43
N ASP A 84 -26.16 -0.64 -15.51
CA ASP A 84 -26.95 -1.84 -15.35
C ASP A 84 -28.29 -1.50 -14.66
N PRO A 85 -29.42 -1.64 -15.35
CA PRO A 85 -30.72 -1.27 -14.79
C PRO A 85 -31.23 -2.23 -13.69
N GLU A 86 -30.60 -3.39 -13.50
CA GLU A 86 -30.98 -4.35 -12.46
C GLU A 86 -30.28 -4.04 -11.14
N THR A 87 -29.01 -3.62 -11.21
CA THR A 87 -28.17 -3.36 -10.03
C THR A 87 -28.00 -1.87 -9.72
N GLY A 88 -28.23 -0.98 -10.70
CA GLY A 88 -27.96 0.45 -10.60
C GLY A 88 -26.46 0.80 -10.57
N LYS A 89 -25.60 -0.13 -10.94
CA LYS A 89 -24.16 0.06 -10.97
C LYS A 89 -23.64 0.20 -12.40
N VAL A 90 -22.46 0.78 -12.52
CA VAL A 90 -21.73 0.81 -13.79
C VAL A 90 -21.52 -0.63 -14.30
N ALA A 91 -21.90 -0.91 -15.54
CA ALA A 91 -21.93 -2.26 -16.13
C ALA A 91 -20.54 -2.75 -16.56
N ILE A 92 -19.65 -2.90 -15.62
CA ILE A 92 -18.32 -3.50 -15.79
C ILE A 92 -18.17 -4.73 -14.88
N PRO A 93 -17.42 -5.77 -15.28
CA PRO A 93 -17.21 -6.96 -14.46
C PRO A 93 -16.25 -6.70 -13.30
N PHE A 94 -16.72 -5.88 -12.37
CA PHE A 94 -15.94 -5.42 -11.23
C PHE A 94 -16.83 -5.37 -9.99
N PHE A 95 -16.50 -6.11 -8.93
CA PHE A 95 -17.42 -6.32 -7.82
C PHE A 95 -17.67 -5.07 -6.95
N PHE A 96 -16.85 -4.03 -7.08
CA PHE A 96 -17.06 -2.72 -6.45
C PHE A 96 -17.21 -1.56 -7.45
N ALA A 97 -17.81 -1.85 -8.61
CA ALA A 97 -18.24 -0.81 -9.52
C ALA A 97 -19.19 0.19 -8.79
N PRO A 98 -18.99 1.50 -8.95
CA PRO A 98 -19.83 2.51 -8.29
C PRO A 98 -21.26 2.47 -8.83
N GLU A 99 -22.18 3.09 -8.08
CA GLU A 99 -23.52 3.39 -8.61
C GLU A 99 -23.42 4.27 -9.84
N CYS A 100 -24.38 4.08 -10.75
CA CYS A 100 -24.54 5.00 -11.88
C CYS A 100 -24.91 6.40 -11.40
N THR A 101 -24.39 7.40 -12.08
CA THR A 101 -24.84 8.78 -11.95
C THR A 101 -25.67 9.19 -13.17
N ALA A 102 -26.65 10.04 -12.96
CA ALA A 102 -27.50 10.54 -14.03
C ALA A 102 -26.70 11.33 -15.07
N THR A 103 -27.13 11.25 -16.33
CA THR A 103 -26.58 12.07 -17.40
C THR A 103 -27.00 13.52 -17.19
N VAL A 104 -26.04 14.41 -16.99
CA VAL A 104 -26.23 15.85 -16.85
C VAL A 104 -25.36 16.55 -17.86
N GLU A 105 -25.98 17.49 -18.61
CA GLU A 105 -25.21 18.34 -19.54
C GLU A 105 -24.30 19.28 -18.72
N PRO A 106 -22.98 19.28 -18.97
CA PRO A 106 -22.08 20.18 -18.27
C PRO A 106 -22.32 21.64 -18.69
N ASP A 107 -22.02 22.58 -17.80
CA ASP A 107 -21.95 23.99 -18.17
C ASP A 107 -20.83 24.18 -19.21
N PRO A 108 -21.14 24.59 -20.46
CA PRO A 108 -20.15 24.76 -21.49
C PRO A 108 -19.15 25.90 -21.22
N ASP A 109 -19.48 26.78 -20.28
CA ASP A 109 -18.63 27.89 -19.85
C ASP A 109 -17.78 27.53 -18.61
N PHE A 110 -18.01 26.35 -18.00
CA PHE A 110 -17.22 25.89 -16.85
C PHE A 110 -15.79 25.59 -17.24
N THR A 111 -14.85 26.18 -16.49
CA THR A 111 -13.43 25.89 -16.56
C THR A 111 -12.84 25.78 -15.14
N GLY A 112 -12.06 24.74 -14.90
CA GLY A 112 -11.34 24.51 -13.65
C GLY A 112 -9.85 24.24 -13.89
N PRO A 113 -9.08 24.02 -12.83
CA PRO A 113 -7.71 23.56 -13.00
C PRO A 113 -7.66 22.27 -13.85
N GLY A 114 -7.02 22.31 -15.02
CA GLY A 114 -6.94 21.18 -15.95
C GLY A 114 -8.27 20.74 -16.57
N VAL A 115 -9.36 21.48 -16.38
CA VAL A 115 -10.69 21.15 -16.88
C VAL A 115 -11.17 22.24 -17.85
N THR A 116 -11.59 21.81 -19.03
CA THR A 116 -12.24 22.64 -20.05
C THR A 116 -13.68 22.13 -20.33
N ALA A 117 -14.36 22.75 -21.28
CA ALA A 117 -15.67 22.26 -21.75
C ALA A 117 -15.59 20.82 -22.31
N ASP A 118 -14.47 20.47 -22.95
CA ASP A 118 -14.32 19.23 -23.73
C ASP A 118 -13.33 18.24 -23.12
N THR A 119 -12.42 18.68 -22.23
CA THR A 119 -11.30 17.85 -21.75
C THR A 119 -11.05 17.98 -20.25
N ILE A 120 -10.51 16.89 -19.67
CA ILE A 120 -9.93 16.83 -18.33
C ILE A 120 -8.50 16.31 -18.49
N LYS A 121 -7.50 17.11 -18.15
CA LYS A 121 -6.10 16.72 -18.26
C LYS A 121 -5.60 16.10 -16.96
N ILE A 122 -4.96 14.94 -17.04
CA ILE A 122 -4.28 14.30 -15.92
C ILE A 122 -2.81 14.05 -16.25
N VAL A 123 -1.99 13.96 -15.19
CA VAL A 123 -0.58 13.57 -15.30
C VAL A 123 -0.36 12.29 -14.51
N LEU A 124 0.17 11.26 -15.17
CA LEU A 124 0.58 10.01 -14.55
C LEU A 124 2.08 10.04 -14.28
N TRP A 125 2.45 9.71 -13.04
CA TRP A 125 3.85 9.57 -12.66
C TRP A 125 4.40 8.21 -13.10
N LEU A 126 5.65 8.22 -13.61
CA LEU A 126 6.37 7.02 -13.98
C LEU A 126 7.71 6.95 -13.24
N PRO A 127 8.13 5.77 -12.74
CA PRO A 127 9.41 5.61 -12.07
C PRO A 127 10.59 5.73 -13.03
N ASN A 128 11.77 6.04 -12.48
CA ASN A 128 13.02 5.97 -13.23
C ASN A 128 13.45 4.49 -13.34
N GLU A 129 13.61 3.96 -14.55
CA GLU A 129 14.02 2.56 -14.78
C GLU A 129 15.39 2.19 -14.17
N SER A 130 16.26 3.19 -14.01
CA SER A 130 17.58 2.99 -13.40
C SER A 130 17.57 3.11 -11.87
N ASP A 131 16.40 3.38 -11.27
CA ASP A 131 16.25 3.46 -9.83
C ASP A 131 16.41 2.08 -9.19
N ILE A 132 17.37 2.00 -8.28
CA ILE A 132 17.70 0.74 -7.60
C ILE A 132 16.66 0.39 -6.53
N ILE A 133 16.02 1.39 -5.92
CA ILE A 133 14.94 1.18 -4.95
C ILE A 133 13.72 0.62 -5.68
N PHE A 134 13.38 1.19 -6.83
CA PHE A 134 12.32 0.64 -7.67
C PHE A 134 12.62 -0.79 -8.12
N THR A 135 13.86 -1.08 -8.52
CA THR A 135 14.29 -2.43 -8.85
C THR A 135 14.13 -3.40 -7.68
N PHE A 136 14.43 -2.96 -6.45
CA PHE A 136 14.21 -3.77 -5.25
C PHE A 136 12.72 -3.99 -4.98
N ILE A 137 11.88 -2.95 -5.10
CA ILE A 137 10.43 -3.05 -4.93
C ILE A 137 9.83 -4.03 -5.94
N LYS A 138 10.24 -3.96 -7.20
CA LYS A 138 9.83 -4.92 -8.24
C LYS A 138 10.15 -6.36 -7.82
N GLN A 139 11.35 -6.61 -7.33
CA GLN A 139 11.75 -7.94 -6.85
C GLN A 139 10.99 -8.37 -5.59
N ALA A 140 10.71 -7.44 -4.66
CA ALA A 140 10.00 -7.73 -3.43
C ALA A 140 8.51 -8.06 -3.67
N LEU A 141 7.91 -7.42 -4.66
CA LEU A 141 6.52 -7.63 -5.04
C LEU A 141 6.34 -8.61 -6.22
N GLY A 142 7.45 -9.14 -6.76
CA GLY A 142 7.42 -10.24 -7.72
C GLY A 142 7.06 -9.86 -9.15
N PHE A 143 7.44 -8.68 -9.62
CA PHE A 143 7.18 -8.31 -11.01
C PHE A 143 8.45 -7.77 -11.73
N ASP A 144 8.45 -7.81 -13.05
CA ASP A 144 9.57 -7.35 -13.89
C ASP A 144 9.14 -6.43 -15.05
N ASP A 145 7.89 -5.98 -15.03
CA ASP A 145 7.31 -5.09 -16.05
C ASP A 145 8.20 -3.88 -16.33
N THR A 146 8.29 -3.50 -17.59
CA THR A 146 9.00 -2.29 -18.02
C THR A 146 8.13 -1.05 -17.84
N VAL A 147 8.76 0.14 -17.81
CA VAL A 147 8.01 1.41 -17.72
C VAL A 147 7.11 1.62 -18.94
N GLU A 148 7.49 1.12 -20.12
CA GLU A 148 6.64 1.24 -21.32
C GLU A 148 5.40 0.32 -21.22
N GLU A 149 5.53 -0.90 -20.69
CA GLU A 149 4.39 -1.80 -20.43
C GLU A 149 3.45 -1.22 -19.36
N VAL A 150 4.01 -0.62 -18.30
CA VAL A 150 3.23 0.11 -17.28
C VAL A 150 2.42 1.23 -17.93
N LYS A 151 3.05 2.04 -18.77
CA LYS A 151 2.41 3.16 -19.46
C LYS A 151 1.29 2.69 -20.41
N GLU A 152 1.53 1.63 -21.17
CA GLU A 152 0.54 1.04 -22.06
C GLU A 152 -0.67 0.50 -21.28
N THR A 153 -0.42 -0.18 -20.16
CA THR A 153 -1.47 -0.67 -19.26
C THR A 153 -2.28 0.48 -18.65
N GLN A 154 -1.61 1.56 -18.20
CA GLN A 154 -2.28 2.73 -17.66
C GLN A 154 -3.21 3.39 -18.70
N LEU A 155 -2.75 3.54 -19.95
CA LEU A 155 -3.58 4.09 -21.02
C LEU A 155 -4.79 3.19 -21.32
N GLY A 156 -4.60 1.86 -21.37
CA GLY A 156 -5.70 0.93 -21.55
C GLY A 156 -6.73 0.98 -20.40
N LEU A 157 -6.30 1.14 -19.16
CA LEU A 157 -7.21 1.34 -18.04
C LEU A 157 -7.97 2.68 -18.14
N VAL A 158 -7.31 3.75 -18.54
CA VAL A 158 -7.97 5.04 -18.79
C VAL A 158 -9.06 4.90 -19.86
N GLU A 159 -8.80 4.15 -20.93
CA GLU A 159 -9.79 3.91 -22.00
C GLU A 159 -11.04 3.21 -21.46
N ILE A 160 -10.87 2.17 -20.62
CA ILE A 160 -11.99 1.47 -19.98
C ILE A 160 -12.83 2.42 -19.14
N PHE A 161 -12.20 3.13 -18.21
CA PHE A 161 -12.92 4.02 -17.30
C PHE A 161 -13.52 5.24 -18.02
N GLN A 162 -12.87 5.75 -19.06
CA GLN A 162 -13.39 6.82 -19.91
C GLN A 162 -14.72 6.41 -20.59
N GLU A 163 -14.84 5.15 -21.02
CA GLU A 163 -16.04 4.67 -21.72
C GLU A 163 -17.20 4.41 -20.74
N TYR A 164 -16.91 3.88 -19.55
CA TYR A 164 -17.95 3.37 -18.64
C TYR A 164 -18.33 4.33 -17.53
N TYR A 165 -17.41 5.18 -17.08
CA TYR A 165 -17.65 6.12 -16.00
C TYR A 165 -18.16 7.47 -16.56
N ASN A 166 -18.97 8.17 -15.77
CA ASN A 166 -19.46 9.46 -16.19
C ASN A 166 -18.35 10.52 -16.06
N THR A 167 -17.86 10.99 -17.21
CA THR A 167 -16.93 12.11 -17.31
C THR A 167 -17.62 13.41 -17.72
N TYR A 168 -18.96 13.37 -17.71
CA TYR A 168 -19.80 14.51 -18.08
C TYR A 168 -19.47 15.08 -19.46
N GLY A 169 -19.29 14.16 -20.44
CA GLY A 169 -19.03 14.49 -21.85
C GLY A 169 -17.61 14.98 -22.16
N ARG A 170 -16.69 14.92 -21.21
CA ARG A 170 -15.28 15.34 -21.40
C ARG A 170 -14.38 14.14 -21.69
N GLU A 171 -13.39 14.37 -22.54
CA GLU A 171 -12.30 13.42 -22.78
C GLU A 171 -11.18 13.59 -21.72
N VAL A 172 -10.67 12.48 -21.17
CA VAL A 172 -9.53 12.50 -20.25
C VAL A 172 -8.23 12.43 -21.04
N GLU A 173 -7.51 13.55 -21.09
CA GLU A 173 -6.19 13.65 -21.72
C GLU A 173 -5.09 13.26 -20.74
N VAL A 174 -4.22 12.31 -21.13
CA VAL A 174 -3.14 11.81 -20.29
C VAL A 174 -1.79 12.36 -20.74
N GLU A 175 -1.09 13.00 -19.80
CA GLU A 175 0.34 13.31 -19.94
C GLU A 175 1.14 12.48 -18.90
N PHE A 176 2.45 12.36 -19.14
CA PHE A 176 3.33 11.59 -18.24
C PHE A 176 4.46 12.45 -17.71
N VAL A 177 4.77 12.28 -16.43
CA VAL A 177 6.00 12.79 -15.82
C VAL A 177 6.85 11.62 -15.38
N GLN A 178 8.04 11.49 -15.96
CA GLN A 178 9.00 10.46 -15.56
C GLN A 178 9.95 11.01 -14.50
N ALA A 179 10.16 10.22 -13.43
CA ALA A 179 11.08 10.56 -12.37
C ALA A 179 12.49 10.83 -12.89
N SER A 180 13.09 11.95 -12.51
CA SER A 180 14.46 12.32 -12.86
C SER A 180 15.51 11.79 -11.89
N GLY A 181 15.09 11.35 -10.69
CA GLY A 181 15.91 10.76 -9.63
C GLY A 181 15.38 9.42 -9.12
N ASN A 182 15.94 8.96 -8.01
CA ASN A 182 15.45 7.78 -7.31
C ASN A 182 14.22 8.12 -6.45
N MET A 183 13.47 7.12 -6.04
CA MET A 183 12.23 7.27 -5.25
C MET A 183 12.42 7.99 -3.90
N ASN A 184 13.64 8.07 -3.38
CA ASN A 184 13.97 8.78 -2.15
C ASN A 184 14.72 10.12 -2.39
N ASP A 185 14.88 10.54 -3.65
CA ASP A 185 15.55 11.80 -3.99
C ASP A 185 14.57 12.98 -3.88
N SER A 186 14.52 13.63 -2.72
CA SER A 186 13.64 14.76 -2.42
C SER A 186 13.89 15.97 -3.35
N VAL A 187 15.12 16.16 -3.83
CA VAL A 187 15.43 17.28 -4.74
C VAL A 187 14.85 17.01 -6.13
N ALA A 188 15.06 15.82 -6.65
CA ALA A 188 14.47 15.39 -7.92
C ALA A 188 12.94 15.35 -7.84
N ALA A 189 12.38 14.77 -6.77
CA ALA A 189 10.95 14.69 -6.56
C ALA A 189 10.27 16.06 -6.57
N ARG A 190 10.84 17.06 -5.86
CA ARG A 190 10.33 18.44 -5.88
C ARG A 190 10.40 19.05 -7.27
N ALA A 191 11.50 18.87 -7.99
CA ALA A 191 11.66 19.41 -9.34
C ALA A 191 10.67 18.78 -10.33
N ASP A 192 10.43 17.47 -10.21
CA ASP A 192 9.47 16.75 -11.04
C ASP A 192 8.03 17.13 -10.70
N ALA A 193 7.70 17.40 -9.40
CA ALA A 193 6.39 17.93 -9.00
C ALA A 193 6.11 19.31 -9.62
N VAL A 194 7.08 20.23 -9.58
CA VAL A 194 6.97 21.53 -10.26
C VAL A 194 6.76 21.34 -11.77
N LYS A 195 7.44 20.39 -12.40
CA LYS A 195 7.26 20.09 -13.82
C LYS A 195 5.87 19.52 -14.10
N ALA A 196 5.35 18.63 -13.26
CA ALA A 196 3.99 18.09 -13.37
C ALA A 196 2.95 19.20 -13.22
N ALA A 197 3.09 20.07 -12.22
CA ALA A 197 2.20 21.21 -12.01
C ALA A 197 2.20 22.21 -13.19
N ALA A 198 3.37 22.42 -13.84
CA ALA A 198 3.49 23.28 -15.01
C ALA A 198 2.76 22.76 -16.26
N MET A 199 2.29 21.50 -16.25
CA MET A 199 1.40 20.94 -17.27
C MET A 199 -0.06 21.36 -17.05
N GLU A 200 -0.36 22.03 -15.92
CA GLU A 200 -1.69 22.50 -15.53
C GLU A 200 -2.75 21.37 -15.55
N PRO A 201 -2.53 20.23 -14.85
CA PRO A 201 -3.49 19.13 -14.81
C PRO A 201 -4.62 19.37 -13.79
N ALA A 202 -5.74 18.68 -13.97
CA ALA A 202 -6.79 18.54 -12.96
C ALA A 202 -6.30 17.70 -11.78
N ALA A 203 -5.52 16.65 -12.08
CA ALA A 203 -4.92 15.78 -11.08
C ALA A 203 -3.58 15.22 -11.55
N VAL A 204 -2.72 14.92 -10.58
CA VAL A 204 -1.53 14.08 -10.73
C VAL A 204 -1.80 12.77 -10.03
N LEU A 205 -1.49 11.63 -10.66
CA LEU A 205 -1.72 10.30 -10.12
C LEU A 205 -0.38 9.61 -9.83
N GLY A 206 -0.25 9.10 -8.59
CA GLY A 206 0.95 8.45 -8.13
C GLY A 206 2.11 9.39 -7.79
N GLY A 207 3.25 8.81 -7.44
CA GLY A 207 4.45 9.56 -7.07
C GLY A 207 5.56 8.66 -6.52
N PRO A 208 6.72 9.25 -6.17
CA PRO A 208 7.85 8.52 -5.61
C PRO A 208 7.58 8.11 -4.16
N LEU A 209 7.48 6.81 -3.88
CA LEU A 209 7.01 6.25 -2.60
C LEU A 209 7.75 6.75 -1.34
N LEU A 210 8.99 7.20 -1.46
CA LEU A 210 9.84 7.58 -0.32
C LEU A 210 10.18 9.08 -0.28
N ALA A 211 9.44 9.92 -1.01
CA ALA A 211 9.69 11.37 -1.06
C ALA A 211 8.38 12.16 -0.92
N SER A 212 7.90 12.34 0.31
CA SER A 212 6.69 13.10 0.66
C SER A 212 6.68 14.55 0.12
N VAL A 213 7.86 15.13 -0.08
CA VAL A 213 8.03 16.45 -0.70
C VAL A 213 7.36 16.57 -2.08
N TRP A 214 7.14 15.47 -2.80
CA TRP A 214 6.38 15.42 -4.04
C TRP A 214 4.93 15.87 -3.81
N THR A 215 4.25 15.23 -2.89
CA THR A 215 2.86 15.52 -2.53
C THR A 215 2.72 16.93 -1.96
N GLN A 216 3.64 17.32 -1.06
CA GLN A 216 3.68 18.66 -0.49
C GLN A 216 3.85 19.75 -1.55
N GLU A 217 4.73 19.55 -2.55
CA GLU A 217 4.94 20.53 -3.60
C GLU A 217 3.70 20.65 -4.51
N LEU A 218 3.05 19.52 -4.87
CA LEU A 218 1.81 19.54 -5.65
C LEU A 218 0.69 20.26 -4.89
N HIS A 219 0.56 20.01 -3.59
CA HIS A 219 -0.39 20.73 -2.73
C HIS A 219 -0.12 22.23 -2.72
N ASN A 220 1.14 22.66 -2.55
CA ASN A 220 1.53 24.09 -2.58
C ASN A 220 1.20 24.75 -3.93
N GLN A 221 1.14 23.98 -5.01
CA GLN A 221 0.75 24.45 -6.34
C GLN A 221 -0.78 24.38 -6.57
N GLY A 222 -1.55 23.88 -5.59
CA GLY A 222 -3.00 23.71 -5.70
C GLY A 222 -3.43 22.58 -6.64
N ILE A 223 -2.55 21.61 -6.89
CA ILE A 223 -2.80 20.47 -7.77
C ILE A 223 -3.30 19.28 -6.94
N MET A 224 -4.41 18.68 -7.35
CA MET A 224 -4.91 17.45 -6.74
C MET A 224 -3.95 16.28 -7.00
N CYS A 225 -3.68 15.50 -5.94
CA CYS A 225 -2.81 14.33 -6.00
C CYS A 225 -3.58 13.09 -5.56
N VAL A 226 -3.68 12.08 -6.42
CA VAL A 226 -4.41 10.85 -6.18
C VAL A 226 -3.45 9.66 -6.09
N ALA A 227 -3.63 8.81 -5.07
CA ALA A 227 -2.72 7.72 -4.74
C ALA A 227 -1.27 8.20 -4.52
N CYS A 228 -1.12 9.36 -3.92
CA CYS A 228 0.19 9.97 -3.68
C CYS A 228 0.79 9.51 -2.35
N PRO A 229 2.11 9.36 -2.28
CA PRO A 229 2.79 8.91 -1.08
C PRO A 229 2.97 10.02 -0.05
N GLY A 230 3.06 9.64 1.24
CA GLY A 230 3.57 10.49 2.30
C GLY A 230 2.71 11.70 2.62
N ILE A 231 1.39 11.49 2.67
CA ILE A 231 0.46 12.48 3.21
C ILE A 231 0.50 12.31 4.73
N GLU A 232 1.27 13.14 5.40
CA GLU A 232 1.38 13.14 6.87
C GLU A 232 0.36 14.10 7.49
N ASP A 233 0.06 15.23 6.83
CA ASP A 233 -1.03 16.14 7.20
C ASP A 233 -2.15 16.12 6.16
N PRO A 234 -3.43 16.29 6.59
CA PRO A 234 -4.54 16.30 5.67
C PRO A 234 -4.43 17.50 4.73
N ALA A 235 -3.77 17.29 3.60
CA ALA A 235 -3.84 18.22 2.49
C ALA A 235 -5.18 17.99 1.78
N PRO A 236 -6.15 18.89 1.82
CA PRO A 236 -7.53 18.67 1.33
C PRO A 236 -7.62 18.38 -0.17
N THR A 237 -6.50 18.39 -0.88
CA THR A 237 -6.38 18.09 -2.30
C THR A 237 -5.58 16.81 -2.57
N SER A 238 -5.23 16.02 -1.56
CA SER A 238 -4.38 14.84 -1.73
C SER A 238 -5.04 13.61 -1.11
N PHE A 239 -5.04 12.52 -1.86
CA PHE A 239 -5.58 11.23 -1.45
C PHE A 239 -4.48 10.18 -1.54
N GLY A 240 -4.15 9.56 -0.41
CA GLY A 240 -3.22 8.44 -0.33
C GLY A 240 -3.91 7.11 -0.63
N LEU A 241 -3.12 6.09 -0.88
CA LEU A 241 -3.62 4.73 -1.06
C LEU A 241 -3.37 3.87 0.18
N VAL A 242 -2.14 3.92 0.70
CA VAL A 242 -1.72 3.10 1.84
C VAL A 242 -2.05 3.77 3.18
N PRO A 243 -2.27 3.01 4.25
CA PRO A 243 -2.58 3.58 5.56
C PRO A 243 -1.52 4.58 6.03
N SER A 244 -1.94 5.61 6.74
CA SER A 244 -1.02 6.51 7.45
C SER A 244 -0.34 5.79 8.61
N GLU A 245 0.76 6.36 9.13
CA GLU A 245 1.40 5.81 10.33
C GLU A 245 0.46 5.87 11.54
N THR A 246 -0.40 6.88 11.64
CA THR A 246 -1.42 6.99 12.70
C THR A 246 -2.43 5.85 12.61
N GLN A 247 -2.99 5.58 11.43
CA GLN A 247 -3.92 4.45 11.23
C GLN A 247 -3.26 3.11 11.55
N LEU A 248 -2.02 2.92 11.15
CA LEU A 248 -1.25 1.74 11.49
C LEU A 248 -0.96 1.63 12.99
N ASN A 249 -0.78 2.74 13.70
CA ASN A 249 -0.67 2.76 15.15
C ASN A 249 -1.98 2.32 15.83
N ILE A 250 -3.13 2.77 15.35
CA ILE A 250 -4.45 2.35 15.85
C ILE A 250 -4.64 0.85 15.65
N HIS A 251 -4.31 0.32 14.46
CA HIS A 251 -4.34 -1.13 14.23
C HIS A 251 -3.38 -1.90 15.15
N ALA A 252 -2.15 -1.42 15.33
CA ALA A 252 -1.16 -2.04 16.19
C ALA A 252 -1.60 -2.04 17.66
N LEU A 253 -2.13 -0.92 18.15
CA LEU A 253 -2.68 -0.78 19.50
C LEU A 253 -3.79 -1.81 19.73
N ASN A 254 -4.78 -1.84 18.86
CA ASN A 254 -5.93 -2.74 18.98
C ASN A 254 -5.53 -4.22 18.84
N TYR A 255 -4.60 -4.53 17.92
CA TYR A 255 -4.07 -5.89 17.78
C TYR A 255 -3.33 -6.35 19.03
N VAL A 256 -2.43 -5.52 19.58
CA VAL A 256 -1.63 -5.85 20.77
C VAL A 256 -2.53 -6.00 22.00
N THR A 257 -3.45 -5.07 22.22
CA THR A 257 -4.35 -5.10 23.38
C THR A 257 -5.34 -6.26 23.33
N ALA A 258 -5.93 -6.55 22.17
CA ALA A 258 -6.88 -7.64 22.05
C ALA A 258 -6.21 -9.02 22.11
N LYS A 259 -5.07 -9.19 21.40
CA LYS A 259 -4.49 -10.52 21.18
C LYS A 259 -3.34 -10.88 22.10
N LEU A 260 -2.56 -9.90 22.58
CA LEU A 260 -1.28 -10.17 23.25
C LEU A 260 -1.22 -9.72 24.71
N GLN A 261 -1.95 -8.68 25.09
CA GLN A 261 -1.97 -8.15 26.45
C GLN A 261 -2.38 -9.22 27.47
N ASP A 262 -1.73 -9.24 28.62
CA ASP A 262 -1.99 -10.16 29.75
C ASP A 262 -1.88 -11.68 29.41
N LYS A 263 -1.37 -12.01 28.23
CA LYS A 263 -1.14 -13.40 27.79
C LYS A 263 0.32 -13.80 27.94
N LYS A 264 0.56 -15.09 28.14
CA LYS A 264 1.90 -15.66 28.12
C LYS A 264 2.47 -15.66 26.71
N VAL A 265 3.80 -15.63 26.65
CA VAL A 265 4.54 -15.87 25.41
C VAL A 265 4.31 -17.31 24.94
N GLU A 266 3.89 -17.49 23.71
CA GLU A 266 3.55 -18.81 23.16
C GLU A 266 4.48 -19.24 22.02
N PHE A 267 5.06 -18.27 21.28
CA PHE A 267 5.76 -18.53 20.04
C PHE A 267 7.25 -18.16 20.07
N ALA A 268 7.76 -17.63 21.19
CA ALA A 268 9.19 -17.39 21.35
C ALA A 268 9.97 -18.71 21.49
N GLY A 269 11.24 -18.67 21.12
CA GLY A 269 12.13 -19.83 21.25
C GLY A 269 12.74 -20.00 22.63
N GLY A 270 13.32 -21.17 22.85
CA GLY A 270 14.12 -21.49 24.03
C GLY A 270 13.39 -21.27 25.36
N ASP A 271 14.09 -20.59 26.28
CA ASP A 271 13.61 -20.36 27.65
C ASP A 271 12.55 -19.24 27.75
N LEU A 272 12.22 -18.56 26.68
CA LEU A 272 11.26 -17.44 26.67
C LEU A 272 9.80 -17.92 26.61
N ASN A 273 9.55 -19.05 25.96
CA ASN A 273 8.21 -19.61 25.83
C ASN A 273 7.59 -19.90 27.22
N GLY A 274 6.32 -19.49 27.40
CA GLY A 274 5.56 -19.65 28.63
C GLY A 274 5.84 -18.60 29.72
N LYS A 275 6.78 -17.68 29.51
CA LYS A 275 7.01 -16.53 30.41
C LYS A 275 5.89 -15.50 30.31
N ASP A 276 5.87 -14.55 31.24
CA ASP A 276 5.07 -13.34 31.11
C ASP A 276 5.59 -12.53 29.92
N ARG A 277 4.68 -11.93 29.15
CA ARG A 277 5.04 -11.14 27.97
C ARG A 277 5.60 -9.79 28.42
N VAL A 278 6.81 -9.49 27.97
CA VAL A 278 7.51 -8.22 28.19
C VAL A 278 7.79 -7.61 26.84
N PHE A 279 7.19 -6.45 26.59
CA PHE A 279 7.28 -5.81 25.28
C PHE A 279 8.51 -4.91 25.12
N GLY A 280 9.12 -4.99 23.97
CA GLY A 280 10.04 -3.99 23.43
C GLY A 280 9.51 -3.47 22.10
N GLN A 281 9.88 -2.25 21.72
CA GLN A 281 9.50 -1.64 20.46
C GLN A 281 10.76 -1.34 19.62
N LEU A 282 10.68 -1.56 18.31
CA LEU A 282 11.75 -1.31 17.35
C LEU A 282 11.16 -0.73 16.07
N VAL A 283 11.33 0.56 15.83
CA VAL A 283 10.66 1.31 14.77
C VAL A 283 11.66 2.03 13.87
N LEU A 284 11.56 1.79 12.56
CA LEU A 284 12.22 2.60 11.55
C LEU A 284 11.52 3.97 11.49
N ALA A 285 12.25 5.03 11.80
CA ALA A 285 11.80 6.40 11.72
C ALA A 285 12.80 7.20 10.89
N GLN A 286 12.33 7.76 9.78
CA GLN A 286 13.19 8.48 8.84
C GLN A 286 12.94 9.98 8.84
N SER A 287 11.94 10.43 9.58
CA SER A 287 11.57 11.83 9.79
C SER A 287 11.27 12.10 11.26
N GLU A 288 11.16 13.37 11.63
CA GLU A 288 10.75 13.77 12.98
C GLU A 288 9.31 13.31 13.27
N ASN A 289 8.42 13.39 12.28
CA ASN A 289 7.04 12.92 12.39
C ASN A 289 6.98 11.40 12.62
N SER A 290 7.78 10.59 11.89
CA SER A 290 7.85 9.15 12.13
C SER A 290 8.39 8.81 13.52
N GLU A 291 9.32 9.61 14.07
CA GLU A 291 9.78 9.45 15.45
C GLU A 291 8.68 9.83 16.47
N GLU A 292 7.87 10.83 16.15
CA GLU A 292 6.72 11.24 16.98
C GLU A 292 5.65 10.16 16.97
N ASN A 293 5.24 9.67 15.81
CA ASN A 293 4.31 8.54 15.67
C ASN A 293 4.77 7.27 16.42
N ALA A 294 6.07 6.99 16.42
CA ALA A 294 6.61 5.86 17.19
C ALA A 294 6.47 6.05 18.71
N ARG A 295 6.65 7.31 19.19
CA ARG A 295 6.43 7.67 20.61
C ARG A 295 4.96 7.62 20.98
N GLU A 296 4.08 8.12 20.13
CA GLU A 296 2.63 8.08 20.34
C GLU A 296 2.14 6.63 20.49
N LEU A 297 2.51 5.73 19.61
CA LEU A 297 2.16 4.32 19.75
C LEU A 297 2.60 3.74 21.10
N ARG A 298 3.81 4.03 21.56
CA ARG A 298 4.28 3.59 22.87
C ARG A 298 3.42 4.17 23.99
N ASP A 299 3.15 5.48 23.95
CA ASP A 299 2.39 6.18 24.99
C ASP A 299 0.94 5.67 25.04
N ASP A 300 0.33 5.36 23.88
CA ASP A 300 -1.00 4.77 23.78
C ASP A 300 -1.04 3.33 24.33
N LEU A 301 -0.04 2.53 24.00
CA LEU A 301 0.12 1.18 24.58
C LEU A 301 0.23 1.23 26.11
N GLU A 302 1.02 2.17 26.64
CA GLU A 302 1.16 2.36 28.08
C GLU A 302 -0.14 2.85 28.72
N ALA A 303 -0.92 3.70 28.05
CA ALA A 303 -2.23 4.16 28.51
C ALA A 303 -3.25 3.01 28.63
N GLU A 304 -3.18 2.02 27.72
CA GLU A 304 -3.98 0.80 27.77
C GLU A 304 -3.39 -0.27 28.71
N GLY A 305 -2.27 0.00 29.39
CA GLY A 305 -1.64 -0.88 30.37
C GLY A 305 -0.64 -1.88 29.78
N VAL A 306 -0.20 -1.68 28.55
CA VAL A 306 0.87 -2.44 27.92
C VAL A 306 2.20 -1.70 28.11
N GLU A 307 3.02 -2.12 29.08
CA GLU A 307 4.33 -1.49 29.33
C GLU A 307 5.35 -1.88 28.27
N VAL A 308 5.94 -0.88 27.58
CA VAL A 308 7.04 -1.04 26.64
C VAL A 308 8.36 -0.74 27.36
N VAL A 309 9.07 -1.78 27.82
CA VAL A 309 10.26 -1.61 28.68
C VAL A 309 11.50 -1.12 27.91
N LYS A 310 11.52 -1.27 26.61
CA LYS A 310 12.56 -0.78 25.70
C LYS A 310 11.94 -0.28 24.42
N ASP A 311 12.32 0.92 24.02
CA ASP A 311 11.90 1.57 22.79
C ASP A 311 13.14 2.05 22.02
N PHE A 312 13.24 1.63 20.75
CA PHE A 312 14.30 2.01 19.85
C PHE A 312 13.73 2.53 18.55
N THR A 313 14.06 3.76 18.21
CA THR A 313 13.89 4.28 16.85
C THR A 313 15.22 4.26 16.11
N PHE A 314 15.20 4.01 14.82
CA PHE A 314 16.38 4.00 13.98
C PHE A 314 16.09 4.50 12.57
N ALA A 315 17.06 5.15 11.95
CA ALA A 315 17.03 5.46 10.53
C ALA A 315 17.79 4.38 9.74
N LEU A 316 17.42 4.16 8.49
CA LEU A 316 18.16 3.25 7.61
C LEU A 316 19.60 3.73 7.45
N ASN A 317 20.55 3.03 8.07
CA ASN A 317 21.98 3.36 8.07
C ASN A 317 22.83 2.11 7.92
N LEU A 318 23.19 1.79 6.71
CA LEU A 318 23.94 0.59 6.37
C LEU A 318 25.37 0.58 6.95
N GLY A 319 25.94 1.76 7.20
CA GLY A 319 27.30 1.86 7.77
C GLY A 319 27.37 1.59 9.27
N GLY A 320 26.28 1.79 10.01
CA GLY A 320 26.18 1.61 11.47
C GLY A 320 25.29 0.43 11.91
N ALA A 321 24.69 -0.29 10.98
CA ALA A 321 23.68 -1.30 11.26
C ALA A 321 24.16 -2.41 12.21
N ALA A 322 25.38 -2.91 12.05
CA ALA A 322 25.92 -3.97 12.89
C ALA A 322 26.20 -3.53 14.35
N GLU A 323 26.64 -2.27 14.57
CA GLU A 323 26.85 -1.72 15.91
C GLU A 323 25.51 -1.47 16.60
N PHE A 324 24.54 -0.90 15.88
CA PHE A 324 23.18 -0.72 16.33
C PHE A 324 22.53 -2.05 16.70
N ALA A 325 22.64 -3.08 15.85
CA ALA A 325 22.10 -4.41 16.12
C ALA A 325 22.66 -5.00 17.42
N THR A 326 23.99 -4.90 17.62
CA THR A 326 24.64 -5.46 18.81
C THR A 326 24.15 -4.79 20.09
N SER A 327 24.06 -3.46 20.12
CA SER A 327 23.59 -2.73 21.30
C SER A 327 22.11 -2.99 21.56
N THR A 328 21.26 -2.88 20.54
CA THR A 328 19.81 -3.06 20.65
C THR A 328 19.43 -4.44 21.17
N VAL A 329 20.01 -5.50 20.59
CA VAL A 329 19.77 -6.88 21.04
C VAL A 329 20.23 -7.09 22.48
N THR A 330 21.40 -6.57 22.84
CA THR A 330 21.92 -6.69 24.21
C THR A 330 20.98 -6.00 25.21
N ASP A 331 20.58 -4.78 24.92
CA ASP A 331 19.74 -3.97 25.81
C ASP A 331 18.33 -4.58 25.96
N MET A 332 17.72 -5.08 24.88
CA MET A 332 16.43 -5.76 24.94
C MET A 332 16.50 -7.05 25.73
N LYS A 333 17.51 -7.87 25.48
CA LYS A 333 17.73 -9.13 26.20
C LYS A 333 17.97 -8.90 27.69
N GLU A 334 18.82 -7.92 28.08
CA GLU A 334 19.08 -7.56 29.48
C GLU A 334 17.83 -7.01 30.19
N ALA A 335 16.96 -6.30 29.47
CA ALA A 335 15.67 -5.83 30.00
C ALA A 335 14.62 -6.95 30.11
N GLY A 336 14.92 -8.15 29.63
CA GLY A 336 14.03 -9.30 29.70
C GLY A 336 12.89 -9.26 28.66
N VAL A 337 13.06 -8.52 27.58
CA VAL A 337 12.08 -8.47 26.49
C VAL A 337 11.86 -9.87 25.91
N THR A 338 10.61 -10.24 25.76
CA THR A 338 10.17 -11.53 25.22
C THR A 338 9.38 -11.41 23.92
N THR A 339 8.87 -10.20 23.65
CA THR A 339 8.06 -9.87 22.46
C THR A 339 8.50 -8.52 21.93
N VAL A 340 8.93 -8.46 20.69
CA VAL A 340 9.37 -7.22 20.01
C VAL A 340 8.29 -6.77 19.03
N LEU A 341 7.72 -5.61 19.27
CA LEU A 341 6.86 -4.92 18.30
C LEU A 341 7.74 -4.29 17.24
N VAL A 342 7.59 -4.69 15.99
CA VAL A 342 8.54 -4.34 14.93
C VAL A 342 7.85 -3.60 13.79
N ARG A 343 8.39 -2.42 13.46
CA ARG A 343 8.16 -1.66 12.24
C ARG A 343 9.51 -1.38 11.62
N GLY A 344 9.91 -2.10 10.57
CA GLY A 344 11.28 -1.95 10.08
C GLY A 344 11.53 -2.53 8.71
N ASP A 345 12.64 -2.10 8.13
CA ASP A 345 13.11 -2.60 6.86
C ASP A 345 13.81 -3.98 7.00
N PRO A 346 13.74 -4.84 5.98
CA PRO A 346 14.30 -6.19 6.05
C PRO A 346 15.83 -6.21 6.11
N ILE A 347 16.53 -5.13 5.78
CA ILE A 347 18.01 -5.06 5.77
C ILE A 347 18.52 -4.88 7.19
N THR A 348 18.03 -3.85 7.89
CA THR A 348 18.39 -3.59 9.29
C THR A 348 17.93 -4.73 10.20
N LEU A 349 16.70 -5.23 9.98
CA LEU A 349 16.19 -6.39 10.70
C LEU A 349 17.01 -7.66 10.43
N GLY A 350 17.60 -7.80 9.25
CA GLY A 350 18.53 -8.87 8.94
C GLY A 350 19.78 -8.86 9.84
N ASP A 351 20.35 -7.70 10.15
CA ASP A 351 21.49 -7.59 11.08
C ASP A 351 21.05 -7.82 12.53
N ILE A 352 19.91 -7.29 12.94
CA ILE A 352 19.36 -7.45 14.29
C ILE A 352 19.01 -8.92 14.57
N THR A 353 18.34 -9.59 13.67
CA THR A 353 17.95 -11.00 13.83
C THR A 353 19.17 -11.93 13.85
N ARG A 354 20.17 -11.72 12.99
CA ARG A 354 21.44 -12.46 13.06
C ARG A 354 22.19 -12.25 14.38
N GLU A 355 22.18 -11.03 14.92
CA GLU A 355 22.79 -10.76 16.22
C GLU A 355 21.98 -11.39 17.36
N ALA A 356 20.65 -11.43 17.28
CA ALA A 356 19.79 -12.12 18.25
C ALA A 356 20.10 -13.62 18.32
N THR A 357 20.25 -14.30 17.19
CA THR A 357 20.67 -15.71 17.09
C THR A 357 22.06 -15.90 17.71
N LYS A 358 23.01 -15.04 17.37
CA LYS A 358 24.38 -15.10 17.91
C LYS A 358 24.41 -14.91 19.43
N GLN A 359 23.50 -14.13 19.99
CA GLN A 359 23.36 -13.92 21.43
C GLN A 359 22.45 -14.96 22.11
N ASP A 360 21.94 -15.97 21.42
CA ASP A 360 21.01 -16.98 21.93
C ASP A 360 19.78 -16.33 22.61
N TRP A 361 19.09 -15.47 21.86
CA TRP A 361 17.87 -14.76 22.27
C TRP A 361 16.83 -14.83 21.16
N PHE A 362 15.71 -15.50 21.40
CA PHE A 362 14.66 -15.82 20.42
C PHE A 362 13.30 -15.29 20.88
N PRO A 363 13.04 -13.98 20.81
CA PRO A 363 11.76 -13.40 21.17
C PRO A 363 10.69 -13.68 20.12
N GLU A 364 9.43 -13.40 20.42
CA GLU A 364 8.42 -13.18 19.39
C GLU A 364 8.72 -11.89 18.62
N TRP A 365 8.63 -11.95 17.31
CA TRP A 365 8.73 -10.78 16.42
C TRP A 365 7.33 -10.44 15.91
N VAL A 366 6.71 -9.39 16.45
CA VAL A 366 5.37 -8.98 16.08
C VAL A 366 5.45 -7.83 15.09
N MET A 367 5.16 -8.11 13.84
CA MET A 367 5.09 -7.09 12.79
C MET A 367 3.84 -6.24 12.99
N ILE A 368 4.04 -4.96 13.31
CA ILE A 368 2.95 -4.00 13.55
C ILE A 368 2.73 -3.05 12.38
N THR A 369 3.62 -3.09 11.39
CA THR A 369 3.52 -2.31 10.17
C THR A 369 4.43 -2.90 9.10
N PRO A 370 3.92 -3.17 7.91
CA PRO A 370 4.75 -3.61 6.81
C PRO A 370 5.65 -2.48 6.30
N GLN A 371 6.89 -2.83 6.02
CA GLN A 371 7.84 -2.05 5.21
C GLN A 371 8.64 -3.04 4.34
N LEU A 372 7.91 -3.83 3.55
CA LEU A 372 8.40 -4.97 2.76
C LEU A 372 8.91 -6.15 3.62
N LEU A 373 8.88 -6.03 4.94
CA LEU A 373 9.23 -7.11 5.86
C LEU A 373 8.20 -8.25 5.82
N ASP A 374 6.97 -7.93 5.50
CA ASP A 374 5.81 -8.79 5.30
C ASP A 374 5.73 -9.43 3.90
N THR A 375 6.73 -9.22 3.05
CA THR A 375 6.88 -9.90 1.76
C THR A 375 7.77 -11.14 1.90
N ASN A 376 7.51 -12.17 1.08
CA ASN A 376 8.37 -13.36 1.07
C ASN A 376 9.83 -13.02 0.72
N ALA A 377 10.05 -12.05 -0.17
CA ALA A 377 11.38 -11.58 -0.52
C ALA A 377 12.08 -10.86 0.66
N GLY A 378 11.35 -10.02 1.40
CA GLY A 378 11.85 -9.38 2.61
C GLY A 378 12.23 -10.40 3.69
N ALA A 379 11.40 -11.41 3.90
CA ALA A 379 11.65 -12.50 4.83
C ALA A 379 12.90 -13.34 4.49
N GLN A 380 13.37 -13.36 3.24
CA GLN A 380 14.61 -14.03 2.90
C GLN A 380 15.88 -13.28 3.36
N LEU A 381 15.78 -12.01 3.76
CA LEU A 381 16.90 -11.18 4.20
C LEU A 381 17.15 -11.26 5.71
N VAL A 382 16.18 -11.73 6.49
CA VAL A 382 16.28 -11.91 7.94
C VAL A 382 16.76 -13.31 8.31
N ASP A 383 17.19 -13.48 9.57
CA ASP A 383 17.63 -14.79 10.08
C ASP A 383 16.41 -15.72 10.25
N LYS A 384 16.44 -16.89 9.60
CA LYS A 384 15.30 -17.82 9.58
C LYS A 384 14.98 -18.46 10.93
N GLU A 385 16.01 -18.70 11.77
CA GLU A 385 15.82 -19.24 13.13
C GLU A 385 15.10 -18.23 14.04
N GLN A 386 15.24 -16.94 13.74
CA GLN A 386 14.50 -15.89 14.43
C GLN A 386 13.10 -15.71 13.83
N TRP A 387 13.03 -15.75 12.49
CA TRP A 387 11.78 -15.43 11.80
C TRP A 387 10.72 -16.52 11.91
N GLU A 388 11.08 -17.75 12.29
CA GLU A 388 10.10 -18.80 12.69
C GLU A 388 9.24 -18.41 13.91
N HIS A 389 9.59 -17.32 14.58
CA HIS A 389 8.83 -16.72 15.70
C HIS A 389 8.12 -15.42 15.29
N ALA A 390 8.01 -15.13 13.98
CA ALA A 390 7.47 -13.88 13.46
C ALA A 390 6.00 -14.03 13.04
N PHE A 391 5.20 -13.07 13.46
CA PHE A 391 3.78 -12.93 13.10
C PHE A 391 3.35 -11.48 13.22
N GLY A 392 2.13 -11.15 12.81
CA GLY A 392 1.59 -9.80 12.98
C GLY A 392 0.56 -9.45 11.92
N ILE A 393 0.56 -8.19 11.50
CA ILE A 393 -0.44 -7.61 10.60
C ILE A 393 0.21 -6.99 9.36
N SER A 394 -0.54 -6.98 8.24
CA SER A 394 -0.12 -6.40 6.97
C SER A 394 -1.32 -5.80 6.23
N TYR A 395 -1.12 -4.71 5.50
CA TYR A 395 -2.12 -4.20 4.56
C TYR A 395 -2.02 -4.87 3.18
N LEU A 396 -0.89 -5.51 2.86
CA LEU A 396 -0.72 -6.20 1.59
C LEU A 396 -1.62 -7.44 1.53
N PRO A 397 -2.29 -7.69 0.40
CA PRO A 397 -2.96 -8.97 0.19
C PRO A 397 -1.93 -10.08 0.00
N PRO A 398 -2.32 -11.36 0.18
CA PRO A 398 -1.48 -12.47 -0.23
C PRO A 398 -1.21 -12.42 -1.74
N SER A 399 -0.05 -12.92 -2.16
CA SER A 399 0.22 -13.08 -3.58
C SER A 399 -0.85 -13.97 -4.25
N SER A 400 -1.13 -13.72 -5.51
CA SER A 400 -2.09 -14.49 -6.32
C SER A 400 -1.58 -14.65 -7.74
N GLU A 401 -2.18 -15.56 -8.50
CA GLU A 401 -1.99 -15.56 -9.94
C GLU A 401 -2.56 -14.25 -10.53
N PRO A 402 -1.91 -13.64 -11.53
CA PRO A 402 -2.36 -12.37 -12.11
C PRO A 402 -3.83 -12.38 -12.54
N GLU A 403 -4.29 -13.51 -13.11
CA GLU A 403 -5.66 -13.69 -13.58
C GLU A 403 -6.72 -13.68 -12.46
N LEU A 404 -6.31 -13.76 -11.20
CA LEU A 404 -7.22 -13.57 -10.06
C LEU A 404 -7.44 -12.10 -9.71
N ASN A 405 -6.53 -11.22 -10.14
CA ASN A 405 -6.66 -9.79 -9.90
C ASN A 405 -7.88 -9.24 -10.66
N PRO A 406 -8.83 -8.56 -9.99
CA PRO A 406 -10.00 -7.98 -10.65
C PRO A 406 -9.65 -6.98 -11.75
N ALA A 407 -8.54 -6.24 -11.61
CA ALA A 407 -8.10 -5.30 -12.63
C ALA A 407 -7.57 -6.01 -13.89
N TYR A 408 -6.93 -7.19 -13.73
CA TYR A 408 -6.53 -8.03 -14.85
C TYR A 408 -7.76 -8.51 -15.64
N LYS A 409 -8.76 -9.06 -14.93
CA LYS A 409 -10.03 -9.53 -15.53
C LYS A 409 -10.76 -8.40 -16.26
N LEU A 410 -10.80 -7.22 -15.67
CA LEU A 410 -11.43 -6.02 -16.26
C LEU A 410 -10.71 -5.62 -17.56
N TYR A 411 -9.37 -5.60 -17.53
CA TYR A 411 -8.58 -5.26 -18.72
C TYR A 411 -8.78 -6.28 -19.85
N GLU A 412 -8.64 -7.58 -19.56
CA GLU A 412 -8.83 -8.65 -20.53
C GLU A 412 -10.26 -8.68 -21.08
N TRP A 413 -11.27 -8.46 -20.24
CA TRP A 413 -12.66 -8.36 -20.66
C TRP A 413 -12.88 -7.26 -21.70
N TYR A 414 -12.26 -6.10 -21.50
CA TYR A 414 -12.42 -4.95 -22.38
C TYR A 414 -11.59 -5.06 -23.66
N HIS A 415 -10.30 -5.35 -23.55
CA HIS A 415 -9.38 -5.37 -24.68
C HIS A 415 -9.31 -6.72 -25.41
N GLY A 416 -9.76 -7.82 -24.78
CA GLY A 416 -9.66 -9.18 -25.32
C GLY A 416 -8.26 -9.79 -25.23
N GLU A 417 -7.35 -9.14 -24.52
CA GLU A 417 -5.97 -9.56 -24.27
C GLU A 417 -5.51 -9.12 -22.88
N PRO A 418 -4.53 -9.81 -22.27
CA PRO A 418 -3.97 -9.44 -20.98
C PRO A 418 -3.39 -8.04 -20.95
N PRO A 419 -3.33 -7.37 -19.76
CA PRO A 419 -2.61 -6.12 -19.64
C PRO A 419 -1.11 -6.31 -19.89
N PRO A 420 -0.41 -5.42 -20.62
CA PRO A 420 1.03 -5.53 -20.85
C PRO A 420 1.87 -5.60 -19.56
N ALA A 421 1.47 -4.89 -18.51
CA ALA A 421 2.11 -4.90 -17.20
C ALA A 421 1.24 -5.66 -16.18
N GLU A 422 1.27 -6.99 -16.24
CA GLU A 422 0.44 -7.86 -15.38
C GLU A 422 0.84 -7.76 -13.91
N GLY A 423 2.15 -7.73 -13.64
CA GLY A 423 2.68 -7.81 -12.29
C GLY A 423 2.51 -6.52 -11.49
N SER A 424 2.58 -5.36 -12.14
CA SER A 424 2.46 -4.06 -11.48
C SER A 424 1.03 -3.52 -11.39
N LEU A 425 0.02 -4.30 -11.76
CA LEU A 425 -1.39 -3.89 -11.68
C LEU A 425 -1.81 -3.42 -10.30
N LEU A 426 -1.29 -4.07 -9.24
CA LEU A 426 -1.56 -3.69 -7.85
C LEU A 426 -1.18 -2.21 -7.57
N LEU A 427 -0.16 -1.69 -8.26
CA LEU A 427 0.33 -0.32 -8.09
C LEU A 427 -0.31 0.65 -9.09
N THR A 428 -0.64 0.20 -10.27
CA THR A 428 -1.06 1.07 -11.39
C THR A 428 -2.57 1.27 -11.48
N TYR A 429 -3.33 0.21 -11.25
CA TYR A 429 -4.78 0.24 -11.35
C TYR A 429 -5.46 1.13 -10.29
N PRO A 430 -5.12 1.06 -8.96
CA PRO A 430 -5.91 1.75 -7.95
C PRO A 430 -5.93 3.27 -8.14
N GLN A 431 -4.82 3.87 -8.55
CA GLN A 431 -4.73 5.32 -8.77
C GLN A 431 -5.68 5.80 -9.87
N ILE A 432 -5.84 5.02 -10.96
CA ILE A 432 -6.72 5.35 -12.07
C ILE A 432 -8.17 5.12 -11.66
N ALA A 433 -8.47 3.99 -11.03
CA ALA A 433 -9.82 3.68 -10.54
C ALA A 433 -10.32 4.72 -9.53
N LEU A 434 -9.48 5.15 -8.58
CA LEU A 434 -9.82 6.19 -7.60
C LEU A 434 -10.09 7.53 -8.27
N PHE A 435 -9.25 7.94 -9.21
CA PHE A 435 -9.46 9.19 -9.95
C PHE A 435 -10.81 9.16 -10.69
N PHE A 436 -11.10 8.11 -11.45
CA PHE A 436 -12.33 8.03 -12.22
C PHE A 436 -13.58 7.86 -11.32
N THR A 437 -13.47 7.15 -10.20
CA THR A 437 -14.55 7.07 -9.21
C THR A 437 -14.83 8.45 -8.62
N GLY A 438 -13.80 9.18 -8.21
CA GLY A 438 -13.92 10.56 -7.75
C GLY A 438 -14.53 11.48 -8.80
N LEU A 439 -14.08 11.40 -10.04
CA LEU A 439 -14.62 12.18 -11.16
C LEU A 439 -16.11 11.87 -11.43
N HIS A 440 -16.44 10.57 -11.50
CA HIS A 440 -17.81 10.07 -11.73
C HIS A 440 -18.82 10.61 -10.71
N LEU A 441 -18.36 10.80 -9.47
CA LEU A 441 -19.18 11.27 -8.34
C LEU A 441 -19.01 12.76 -8.03
N ALA A 442 -18.06 13.47 -8.69
CA ALA A 442 -17.82 14.90 -8.46
C ALA A 442 -18.85 15.82 -9.12
N GLY A 443 -19.64 15.29 -10.04
CA GLY A 443 -20.63 16.07 -10.77
C GLY A 443 -20.09 16.77 -12.02
N PRO A 444 -20.96 17.52 -12.72
CA PRO A 444 -20.63 18.12 -14.02
C PRO A 444 -19.54 19.23 -13.94
N GLU A 445 -19.27 19.75 -12.75
CA GLU A 445 -18.27 20.79 -12.48
C GLU A 445 -17.15 20.26 -11.56
N PRO A 446 -16.29 19.33 -12.05
CA PRO A 446 -15.28 18.70 -11.21
C PRO A 446 -14.21 19.69 -10.79
N THR A 447 -14.01 19.81 -9.50
CA THR A 447 -12.97 20.60 -8.82
C THR A 447 -12.29 19.72 -7.77
N PRO A 448 -11.14 20.09 -7.22
CA PRO A 448 -10.56 19.38 -6.09
C PRO A 448 -11.55 19.24 -4.92
N GLU A 449 -12.35 20.24 -4.65
CA GLU A 449 -13.34 20.22 -3.57
C GLU A 449 -14.51 19.27 -3.84
N THR A 450 -15.12 19.31 -5.04
CA THR A 450 -16.21 18.37 -5.37
C THR A 450 -15.70 16.94 -5.47
N THR A 451 -14.47 16.72 -5.93
CA THR A 451 -13.84 15.38 -5.93
C THR A 451 -13.60 14.89 -4.51
N ARG A 452 -13.13 15.74 -3.59
CA ARG A 452 -12.97 15.41 -2.18
C ARG A 452 -14.32 15.04 -1.55
N GLN A 453 -15.35 15.87 -1.74
CA GLN A 453 -16.69 15.61 -1.25
C GLN A 453 -17.24 14.28 -1.78
N ALA A 454 -17.03 13.99 -3.06
CA ALA A 454 -17.39 12.73 -3.69
C ALA A 454 -16.68 11.53 -3.07
N ALA A 455 -15.37 11.64 -2.85
CA ALA A 455 -14.57 10.58 -2.21
C ALA A 455 -15.07 10.28 -0.79
N PHE A 456 -15.44 11.30 -0.03
CA PHE A 456 -15.96 11.14 1.33
C PHE A 456 -17.41 10.65 1.38
N ALA A 457 -18.21 10.90 0.35
CA ALA A 457 -19.57 10.38 0.22
C ALA A 457 -19.61 8.93 -0.31
N PHE A 458 -18.53 8.47 -0.93
CA PHE A 458 -18.46 7.11 -1.46
C PHE A 458 -18.32 6.10 -0.31
N PRO A 459 -19.22 5.10 -0.22
CA PRO A 459 -19.14 4.12 0.86
C PRO A 459 -17.90 3.26 0.76
N PRO A 460 -17.41 2.69 1.88
CA PRO A 460 -16.30 1.75 1.87
C PRO A 460 -16.48 0.68 0.81
N THR A 461 -15.44 0.42 0.02
CA THR A 461 -15.49 -0.69 -0.93
C THR A 461 -15.59 -2.03 -0.20
N PRO A 462 -16.25 -3.04 -0.77
CA PRO A 462 -16.30 -4.36 -0.14
C PRO A 462 -14.91 -4.90 0.15
N ARG A 463 -14.73 -5.45 1.35
CA ARG A 463 -13.49 -6.14 1.69
C ARG A 463 -13.34 -7.41 0.87
N ALA A 464 -12.20 -7.56 0.23
CA ALA A 464 -11.85 -8.73 -0.55
C ALA A 464 -10.52 -9.32 -0.07
N ARG A 465 -10.32 -10.61 -0.26
CA ARG A 465 -9.04 -11.26 0.08
C ARG A 465 -7.95 -10.92 -0.93
N THR A 466 -8.36 -10.65 -2.18
CA THR A 466 -7.47 -10.22 -3.26
C THR A 466 -7.11 -8.75 -3.21
N GLN A 467 -7.90 -7.93 -2.49
CA GLN A 467 -7.69 -6.48 -2.42
C GLN A 467 -8.14 -5.92 -1.07
N PRO A 468 -7.44 -4.87 -0.55
CA PRO A 468 -7.91 -4.11 0.61
C PRO A 468 -9.22 -3.38 0.32
N SER A 469 -9.99 -3.12 1.38
CA SER A 469 -11.05 -2.13 1.35
C SER A 469 -10.48 -0.73 1.22
N LEU A 470 -11.15 0.11 0.45
CA LEU A 470 -10.81 1.51 0.27
C LEU A 470 -11.95 2.38 0.78
N ASN A 471 -11.64 3.33 1.62
CA ASN A 471 -12.56 4.34 2.12
C ASN A 471 -11.83 5.66 2.38
N TYR A 472 -12.58 6.77 2.41
CA TYR A 472 -12.08 8.09 2.76
C TYR A 472 -13.14 8.82 3.58
N GLY A 473 -12.74 9.78 4.39
CA GLY A 473 -13.67 10.60 5.16
C GLY A 473 -13.67 10.26 6.64
N THR A 474 -14.83 10.25 7.28
CA THR A 474 -14.95 10.14 8.75
C THR A 474 -15.67 8.88 9.20
N GLU A 475 -15.93 7.91 8.31
CA GLU A 475 -16.80 6.78 8.62
C GLU A 475 -16.14 5.74 9.54
N LEU A 476 -14.85 5.48 9.36
CA LEU A 476 -14.14 4.38 10.01
C LEU A 476 -13.20 4.80 11.16
N TRP A 477 -12.93 6.09 11.37
CA TRP A 477 -11.89 6.58 12.26
C TRP A 477 -12.38 7.54 13.37
N ASP A 478 -13.49 7.19 14.05
CA ASP A 478 -14.06 7.92 15.21
C ASP A 478 -14.29 9.44 14.99
N GLY A 479 -14.48 9.85 13.74
CA GLY A 479 -14.75 11.24 13.37
C GLY A 479 -13.52 12.03 12.90
N ASP A 480 -12.34 11.44 12.94
CA ASP A 480 -11.16 12.02 12.31
C ASP A 480 -11.26 11.88 10.80
N VAL A 481 -10.80 12.91 10.08
CA VAL A 481 -10.89 12.93 8.62
C VAL A 481 -9.77 12.09 8.02
N ASP A 482 -10.15 11.09 7.25
CA ASP A 482 -9.24 10.18 6.60
C ASP A 482 -9.04 10.52 5.11
N TYR A 483 -7.78 10.66 4.72
CA TYR A 483 -7.33 10.86 3.34
C TYR A 483 -6.53 9.68 2.79
N GLN A 484 -6.50 8.54 3.51
CA GLN A 484 -5.79 7.32 3.13
C GLN A 484 -6.82 6.23 2.81
N GLY A 485 -6.59 5.50 1.72
CA GLY A 485 -7.64 4.62 1.20
C GLY A 485 -7.74 3.27 1.90
N ILE A 486 -6.63 2.69 2.34
CA ILE A 486 -6.63 1.32 2.89
C ILE A 486 -6.84 1.36 4.40
N ASP A 487 -7.95 0.75 4.85
CA ASP A 487 -8.39 0.75 6.24
C ASP A 487 -8.36 -0.61 6.92
N ASP A 488 -8.16 -1.68 6.17
CA ASP A 488 -8.21 -3.03 6.69
C ASP A 488 -6.90 -3.79 6.49
N LEU A 489 -6.57 -4.64 7.46
CA LEU A 489 -5.35 -5.42 7.47
C LEU A 489 -5.65 -6.92 7.57
N VAL A 490 -4.67 -7.75 7.17
CA VAL A 490 -4.66 -9.19 7.36
C VAL A 490 -3.76 -9.58 8.53
N GLU A 491 -4.01 -10.75 9.13
CA GLU A 491 -3.11 -11.38 10.09
C GLU A 491 -2.27 -12.45 9.39
N LEU A 492 -0.97 -12.51 9.70
CA LEU A 492 -0.05 -13.44 9.05
C LEU A 492 1.06 -13.91 10.00
N TRP A 493 1.69 -15.04 9.66
CA TRP A 493 2.85 -15.58 10.35
C TRP A 493 3.81 -16.25 9.38
N TYR A 494 5.08 -16.36 9.75
CA TYR A 494 6.09 -16.95 8.88
C TYR A 494 6.30 -18.44 9.17
N ASP A 495 6.16 -19.27 8.12
CA ASP A 495 6.46 -20.69 8.15
C ASP A 495 7.81 -20.96 7.46
N PRO A 496 8.87 -21.32 8.22
CA PRO A 496 10.20 -21.56 7.66
C PRO A 496 10.28 -22.82 6.80
N GLU A 497 9.31 -23.76 6.93
CA GLU A 497 9.27 -25.03 6.21
C GLU A 497 8.37 -24.99 4.97
N ALA A 498 7.50 -23.99 4.84
CA ALA A 498 6.64 -23.82 3.68
C ALA A 498 7.49 -23.71 2.41
N THR A 499 7.06 -24.41 1.36
CA THR A 499 7.69 -24.30 0.04
C THR A 499 6.68 -23.70 -0.92
N ILE A 500 7.05 -22.60 -1.55
CA ILE A 500 6.23 -21.92 -2.55
C ILE A 500 7.02 -21.75 -3.84
N THR A 501 6.30 -21.58 -4.93
CA THR A 501 6.87 -21.03 -6.17
C THR A 501 6.73 -19.51 -6.07
N ASP A 502 7.87 -18.80 -6.12
CA ASP A 502 7.84 -17.34 -6.14
C ASP A 502 7.29 -16.81 -7.48
N GLU A 503 7.07 -15.53 -7.56
CA GLU A 503 6.52 -14.84 -8.72
C GLU A 503 7.43 -14.97 -9.96
N PHE A 504 8.71 -15.30 -9.77
CA PHE A 504 9.67 -15.55 -10.84
C PHE A 504 9.80 -17.04 -11.24
N GLY A 505 8.93 -17.90 -10.69
CA GLY A 505 8.92 -19.34 -10.97
C GLY A 505 10.01 -20.15 -10.25
N ASN A 506 10.66 -19.58 -9.22
CA ASN A 506 11.65 -20.31 -8.44
C ASN A 506 11.00 -20.99 -7.22
N GLU A 507 11.43 -22.21 -6.91
CA GLU A 507 11.07 -22.86 -5.65
C GLU A 507 11.87 -22.23 -4.50
N VAL A 508 11.16 -21.62 -3.54
CA VAL A 508 11.75 -21.02 -2.33
C VAL A 508 11.17 -21.66 -1.08
N THR A 509 12.01 -21.77 -0.03
CA THR A 509 11.60 -22.33 1.26
C THR A 509 11.52 -21.22 2.29
N GLY A 510 10.43 -21.21 3.05
CA GLY A 510 10.02 -20.19 3.98
C GLY A 510 9.06 -19.20 3.31
N ALA A 511 7.84 -19.09 3.84
CA ALA A 511 6.81 -18.22 3.31
C ALA A 511 5.83 -17.78 4.40
N TYR A 512 5.19 -16.63 4.20
CA TYR A 512 4.10 -16.20 5.05
C TYR A 512 2.85 -17.07 4.83
N GLN A 513 2.15 -17.28 5.93
CA GLN A 513 0.85 -17.92 5.99
C GLN A 513 -0.16 -16.89 6.47
N TYR A 514 -1.24 -16.68 5.72
CA TYR A 514 -2.29 -15.72 6.02
C TYR A 514 -3.43 -16.41 6.75
N VAL A 515 -3.75 -15.91 7.94
CA VAL A 515 -4.76 -16.49 8.84
C VAL A 515 -6.16 -16.42 8.21
N ASP A 516 -6.99 -17.46 8.48
CA ASP A 516 -8.38 -17.57 8.00
C ASP A 516 -8.54 -17.30 6.48
N GLY A 517 -7.56 -17.77 5.67
CA GLY A 517 -7.58 -17.59 4.23
C GLY A 517 -7.43 -16.13 3.81
N ALA A 518 -6.63 -15.35 4.53
CA ALA A 518 -6.41 -13.92 4.33
C ALA A 518 -7.64 -13.05 4.62
N LYS A 519 -8.43 -13.41 5.63
CA LYS A 519 -9.50 -12.54 6.10
C LYS A 519 -8.92 -11.19 6.53
N ARG A 520 -9.64 -10.12 6.15
CA ARG A 520 -9.24 -8.74 6.45
C ARG A 520 -10.08 -8.18 7.61
N PHE A 521 -9.47 -7.30 8.40
CA PHE A 521 -10.03 -6.74 9.62
C PHE A 521 -9.85 -5.22 9.65
N TYR A 522 -10.91 -4.48 9.99
CA TYR A 522 -10.78 -3.08 10.43
C TYR A 522 -10.14 -3.02 11.82
N ALA A 523 -9.70 -1.83 12.21
CA ALA A 523 -8.94 -1.66 13.43
C ALA A 523 -9.69 -2.09 14.72
N ASP A 524 -10.99 -1.95 14.77
CA ASP A 524 -11.86 -2.31 15.90
C ASP A 524 -12.34 -3.77 15.89
N GLU A 525 -12.01 -4.54 14.85
CA GLU A 525 -12.46 -5.92 14.70
C GLU A 525 -11.47 -6.97 15.24
N TRP A 526 -10.31 -6.56 15.76
CA TRP A 526 -9.35 -7.49 16.34
C TRP A 526 -9.92 -8.15 17.61
N THR A 527 -10.04 -9.47 17.59
CA THR A 527 -10.54 -10.25 18.72
C THR A 527 -9.41 -10.85 19.55
N ASP A 528 -9.73 -11.43 20.71
CA ASP A 528 -8.76 -12.10 21.59
C ASP A 528 -8.27 -13.46 21.08
N GLU A 529 -8.83 -13.97 19.99
CA GLU A 529 -8.43 -15.22 19.36
C GLU A 529 -7.13 -15.03 18.54
N LEU A 530 -6.08 -15.74 18.91
CA LEU A 530 -4.79 -15.73 18.23
C LEU A 530 -4.60 -17.04 17.47
N LYS A 531 -4.68 -16.98 16.13
CA LYS A 531 -4.60 -18.14 15.22
C LYS A 531 -3.28 -18.25 14.47
N VAL A 532 -2.31 -17.41 14.78
CA VAL A 532 -1.00 -17.51 14.17
C VAL A 532 -0.34 -18.85 14.52
N PHE A 533 0.43 -19.40 13.60
CA PHE A 533 1.03 -20.73 13.66
C PHE A 533 0.04 -21.91 13.70
N ASP A 534 -1.25 -21.64 13.42
CA ASP A 534 -2.23 -22.69 13.16
C ASP A 534 -2.38 -22.86 11.64
N PRO A 535 -2.04 -24.03 11.08
CA PRO A 535 -2.18 -24.27 9.65
C PRO A 535 -3.63 -24.44 9.19
N ASP A 536 -4.59 -24.64 10.12
CA ASP A 536 -5.98 -24.83 9.76
C ASP A 536 -6.60 -23.51 9.24
N GLY A 537 -6.90 -23.48 7.93
CA GLY A 537 -7.45 -22.30 7.24
C GLY A 537 -6.42 -21.25 6.85
N ALA A 538 -5.14 -21.44 7.18
CA ALA A 538 -4.07 -20.57 6.70
C ALA A 538 -3.70 -20.87 5.25
N ILE A 539 -3.33 -19.82 4.48
CA ILE A 539 -2.91 -19.95 3.08
C ILE A 539 -1.63 -19.17 2.82
N PRO A 540 -0.69 -19.68 2.02
CA PRO A 540 0.51 -18.93 1.62
C PRO A 540 0.28 -18.04 0.38
N LYS A 541 -0.74 -18.37 -0.42
CA LYS A 541 -1.06 -17.72 -1.71
C LYS A 541 -2.53 -17.95 -2.03
N LEU A 542 -3.16 -17.01 -2.72
CA LEU A 542 -4.49 -17.22 -3.30
C LEU A 542 -4.37 -17.97 -4.63
N THR A 543 -5.05 -19.10 -4.74
CA THR A 543 -5.05 -19.94 -5.95
C THR A 543 -6.41 -19.97 -6.66
N GLU A 544 -7.43 -19.42 -6.04
CA GLU A 544 -8.78 -19.28 -6.59
C GLU A 544 -9.44 -18.03 -6.01
N ALA A 545 -10.31 -17.39 -6.80
CA ALA A 545 -11.08 -16.25 -6.31
C ALA A 545 -12.11 -16.72 -5.29
N PRO A 546 -12.19 -16.08 -4.12
CA PRO A 546 -13.25 -16.37 -3.15
C PRO A 546 -14.64 -16.18 -3.78
N PRO A 547 -15.65 -16.99 -3.41
CA PRO A 547 -17.02 -16.86 -3.96
C PRO A 547 -17.65 -15.49 -3.75
N GLU A 548 -17.27 -14.79 -2.68
CA GLU A 548 -17.72 -13.43 -2.37
C GLU A 548 -17.18 -12.36 -3.33
N GLU A 549 -16.18 -12.71 -4.13
CA GLU A 549 -15.55 -11.84 -5.13
C GLU A 549 -15.99 -12.19 -6.56
N GLU A 550 -17.07 -12.95 -6.73
CA GLU A 550 -17.66 -13.15 -8.04
C GLU A 550 -18.16 -11.81 -8.61
N VAL A 551 -17.72 -11.53 -9.84
CA VAL A 551 -18.12 -10.32 -10.55
C VAL A 551 -19.30 -10.60 -11.47
N PRO A 552 -20.14 -9.61 -11.79
CA PRO A 552 -21.20 -9.75 -12.79
C PRO A 552 -20.61 -10.15 -14.16
N ASP A 553 -21.33 -10.99 -14.88
CA ASP A 553 -20.96 -11.43 -16.23
C ASP A 553 -21.59 -10.49 -17.27
N TYR A 554 -20.79 -9.58 -17.80
CA TYR A 554 -21.19 -8.69 -18.88
C TYR A 554 -20.57 -9.12 -20.22
N PRO A 555 -21.28 -8.94 -21.35
CA PRO A 555 -20.69 -9.20 -22.66
C PRO A 555 -19.43 -8.37 -22.89
N SER A 556 -18.34 -9.01 -23.31
CA SER A 556 -17.11 -8.31 -23.65
C SER A 556 -17.26 -7.43 -24.88
N PRO A 557 -16.86 -6.16 -24.84
CA PRO A 557 -16.86 -5.31 -26.02
C PRO A 557 -15.87 -5.79 -27.10
N ALA A 558 -14.80 -6.47 -26.73
CA ALA A 558 -13.81 -7.03 -27.67
C ALA A 558 -14.37 -8.18 -28.53
N GLY A 559 -15.46 -8.80 -28.14
CA GLY A 559 -16.08 -9.94 -28.86
C GLY A 559 -17.25 -9.56 -29.78
N GLY A 560 -17.50 -8.27 -30.01
CA GLY A 560 -18.62 -7.72 -30.81
C GLY A 560 -18.34 -7.68 -32.31
#